data_bf6f9ef12c3e7f99d1363f74b8f5ef9f
#
_entry.id   bf6f9ef12c3e7f99d1363f74b8f5ef9f
#
_cell.length_a   1.000
_cell.length_b   1.000
_cell.length_c   1.000
_cell.angle_alpha   90.00
_cell.angle_beta   90.00
_cell.angle_gamma   90.00
#
_symmetry.space_group_name_H-M   'P 1'
#
loop_
_entity.id
_entity.type
_entity.pdbx_description
1 polymer ?
#
loop_
_entity_poly.entity_id
_entity_poly.type
_entity_poly.pdbx_seq_one_letter_code
_entity_poly.pdbx_strand_id
1 'polypeptide(L)'
;MQKISIELVPRDHETLKQEMQLVQNNFPNIDIINIPDLLKFPLRSWDACIQAKEFFAHTIPHLRAIDFDLSKPFPLVEQFRENGIDSVLVIAGDQPQDM
;
A
#
# COMPACT_ATOMS: atom_id res chain seq x y z
N MET A 1 -6.93 -17.04 16.07
CA MET A 1 -5.57 -16.60 15.75
C MET A 1 -5.57 -15.12 15.42
N GLN A 2 -4.69 -14.37 16.03
CA GLN A 2 -4.57 -12.97 15.74
C GLN A 2 -3.78 -12.76 14.45
N LYS A 3 -4.20 -11.77 13.68
CA LYS A 3 -3.47 -11.35 12.50
C LYS A 3 -2.77 -10.03 12.78
N ILE A 4 -1.52 -9.94 12.36
CA ILE A 4 -0.70 -8.76 12.58
C ILE A 4 -0.28 -8.23 11.22
N SER A 5 -0.44 -6.92 11.04
CA SER A 5 0.06 -6.26 9.85
C SER A 5 1.16 -5.28 10.24
N ILE A 6 2.04 -5.01 9.29
CA ILE A 6 3.11 -4.02 9.45
C ILE A 6 2.90 -2.94 8.40
N GLU A 7 3.13 -1.70 8.80
CA GLU A 7 3.11 -0.58 7.87
C GLU A 7 4.54 -0.31 7.38
N LEU A 8 4.71 -0.24 6.07
CA LEU A 8 5.99 0.10 5.45
C LEU A 8 5.83 1.38 4.65
N VAL A 9 6.82 2.26 4.76
CA VAL A 9 6.81 3.55 4.08
C VAL A 9 7.40 3.39 2.68
N PRO A 10 6.69 3.82 1.62
CA PRO A 10 7.13 3.60 0.24
C PRO A 10 8.10 4.68 -0.24
N ARG A 11 9.31 4.69 0.30
CA ARG A 11 10.31 5.70 -0.06
C ARG A 11 10.76 5.56 -1.50
N ASP A 12 11.17 4.36 -1.88
CA ASP A 12 11.54 3.98 -3.23
C ASP A 12 11.51 2.46 -3.34
N HIS A 13 11.60 1.95 -4.57
CA HIS A 13 11.48 0.50 -4.81
C HIS A 13 12.60 -0.29 -4.12
N GLU A 14 13.83 0.22 -4.15
CA GLU A 14 14.97 -0.50 -3.60
C GLU A 14 14.90 -0.56 -2.08
N THR A 15 14.64 0.56 -1.43
CA THR A 15 14.53 0.59 0.03
C THR A 15 13.37 -0.26 0.50
N LEU A 16 12.24 -0.19 -0.20
CA LEU A 16 11.07 -0.99 0.14
C LEU A 16 11.38 -2.49 0.05
N LYS A 17 12.08 -2.90 -1.01
CA LYS A 17 12.46 -4.29 -1.18
C LYS A 17 13.34 -4.77 -0.03
N GLN A 18 14.31 -3.96 0.36
CA GLN A 18 15.19 -4.29 1.48
C GLN A 18 14.41 -4.43 2.78
N GLU A 19 13.47 -3.53 3.04
CA GLU A 19 12.65 -3.59 4.24
C GLU A 19 11.73 -4.80 4.23
N MET A 20 11.16 -5.12 3.08
CA MET A 20 10.30 -6.30 2.95
C MET A 20 11.06 -7.59 3.21
N GLN A 21 12.29 -7.69 2.71
CA GLN A 21 13.13 -8.85 2.96
C GLN A 21 13.48 -8.96 4.44
N LEU A 22 13.75 -7.83 5.09
CA LEU A 22 14.05 -7.82 6.51
C LEU A 22 12.85 -8.29 7.34
N VAL A 23 11.66 -7.82 7.01
CA VAL A 23 10.44 -8.25 7.70
C VAL A 23 10.21 -9.73 7.50
N GLN A 24 10.34 -10.22 6.27
CA GLN A 24 10.11 -11.62 5.96
C GLN A 24 11.08 -12.53 6.71
N ASN A 25 12.34 -12.11 6.81
CA ASN A 25 13.37 -12.91 7.46
C ASN A 25 13.22 -12.93 8.98
N ASN A 26 12.78 -11.82 9.58
CA ASN A 26 12.73 -11.69 11.04
C ASN A 26 11.35 -11.95 11.61
N PHE A 27 10.31 -11.85 10.79
CA PHE A 27 8.93 -12.02 11.25
C PHE A 27 8.15 -12.85 10.24
N PRO A 28 8.50 -14.14 10.08
CA PRO A 28 7.91 -14.97 9.02
C PRO A 28 6.41 -15.22 9.16
N ASN A 29 5.84 -14.93 10.32
CA ASN A 29 4.40 -15.10 10.53
C ASN A 29 3.57 -13.90 10.07
N ILE A 30 4.22 -12.81 9.67
CA ILE A 30 3.51 -11.62 9.19
C ILE A 30 3.29 -11.77 7.69
N ASP A 31 2.03 -11.76 7.27
CA ASP A 31 1.67 -11.86 5.86
C ASP A 31 0.83 -10.70 5.35
N ILE A 32 0.61 -9.68 6.19
CA ILE A 32 -0.19 -8.52 5.84
C ILE A 32 0.67 -7.25 5.94
N ILE A 33 0.73 -6.50 4.85
CA ILE A 33 1.50 -5.26 4.80
C ILE A 33 0.55 -4.12 4.44
N ASN A 34 0.63 -3.03 5.18
CA ASN A 34 -0.08 -1.78 4.89
C ASN A 34 0.92 -0.75 4.38
N ILE A 35 0.58 -0.05 3.32
CA ILE A 35 1.48 0.96 2.75
C ILE A 35 0.73 2.27 2.57
N PRO A 36 1.15 3.35 3.28
CA PRO A 36 0.50 4.65 3.15
C PRO A 36 0.89 5.34 1.85
N ASP A 37 0.04 6.26 1.40
CA ASP A 37 0.32 7.08 0.23
C ASP A 37 0.82 8.44 0.69
N LEU A 38 2.12 8.65 0.56
CA LEU A 38 2.78 9.86 1.06
C LEU A 38 3.29 10.69 -0.10
N LEU A 39 2.77 11.91 -0.23
CA LEU A 39 3.07 12.75 -1.39
C LEU A 39 4.53 13.17 -1.47
N LYS A 40 5.24 13.16 -0.36
CA LYS A 40 6.67 13.52 -0.36
C LYS A 40 7.55 12.47 -1.03
N PHE A 41 7.02 11.29 -1.30
CA PHE A 41 7.77 10.25 -1.99
C PHE A 41 7.16 10.00 -3.37
N PRO A 42 7.98 9.67 -4.37
CA PRO A 42 7.45 9.42 -5.72
C PRO A 42 6.69 8.11 -5.85
N LEU A 43 6.99 7.12 -5.02
CA LEU A 43 6.35 5.82 -5.12
C LEU A 43 4.97 5.87 -4.47
N ARG A 44 3.93 5.54 -5.26
CA ARG A 44 2.57 5.54 -4.75
C ARG A 44 2.29 4.25 -3.98
N SER A 45 1.37 4.34 -3.01
CA SER A 45 1.02 3.21 -2.15
C SER A 45 0.61 1.98 -2.96
N TRP A 46 -0.18 2.17 -4.02
CA TRP A 46 -0.66 1.04 -4.82
C TRP A 46 0.45 0.38 -5.62
N ASP A 47 1.39 1.14 -6.15
CA ASP A 47 2.53 0.57 -6.85
C ASP A 47 3.44 -0.19 -5.89
N ALA A 48 3.62 0.35 -4.69
CA ALA A 48 4.39 -0.34 -3.66
C ALA A 48 3.71 -1.64 -3.23
N CYS A 49 2.38 -1.64 -3.11
CA CYS A 49 1.64 -2.85 -2.76
C CYS A 49 1.74 -3.93 -3.84
N ILE A 50 1.74 -3.54 -5.11
CA ILE A 50 1.93 -4.49 -6.20
C ILE A 50 3.30 -5.14 -6.09
N GLN A 51 4.34 -4.34 -5.82
CA GLN A 51 5.68 -4.87 -5.58
C GLN A 51 5.70 -5.81 -4.39
N ALA A 52 5.01 -5.45 -3.31
CA ALA A 52 5.01 -6.22 -2.07
C ALA A 52 4.32 -7.58 -2.23
N LYS A 53 3.48 -7.77 -3.25
CA LYS A 53 2.82 -9.05 -3.48
C LYS A 53 3.80 -10.18 -3.77
N GLU A 54 5.03 -9.87 -4.16
CA GLU A 54 6.06 -10.89 -4.33
C GLU A 54 6.46 -11.53 -2.99
N PHE A 55 6.26 -10.82 -1.89
CA PHE A 55 6.73 -11.25 -0.57
C PHE A 55 5.61 -11.56 0.41
N PHE A 56 4.44 -10.96 0.23
CA PHE A 56 3.36 -11.06 1.21
C PHE A 56 2.05 -11.39 0.54
N ALA A 57 1.25 -12.22 1.21
CA ALA A 57 -0.04 -12.66 0.67
C ALA A 57 -1.04 -11.52 0.57
N HIS A 58 -1.00 -10.59 1.53
CA HIS A 58 -1.98 -9.50 1.60
C HIS A 58 -1.27 -8.17 1.70
N THR A 59 -1.50 -7.30 0.72
CA THR A 59 -0.97 -5.95 0.75
C THR A 59 -2.13 -4.98 0.61
N ILE A 60 -2.16 -3.99 1.51
CA ILE A 60 -3.29 -3.07 1.63
C ILE A 60 -2.78 -1.66 1.36
N PRO A 61 -3.05 -1.10 0.18
CA PRO A 61 -2.66 0.28 -0.09
C PRO A 61 -3.59 1.23 0.63
N HIS A 62 -3.03 2.28 1.19
CA HIS A 62 -3.82 3.39 1.70
C HIS A 62 -4.06 4.37 0.56
N LEU A 63 -5.30 4.84 0.44
CA LEU A 63 -5.70 5.79 -0.58
C LEU A 63 -6.26 7.02 0.11
N ARG A 64 -5.87 8.19 -0.36
CA ARG A 64 -6.41 9.44 0.16
C ARG A 64 -7.66 9.77 -0.64
N ALA A 65 -8.79 9.89 0.04
CA ALA A 65 -10.06 10.14 -0.62
C ALA A 65 -10.02 11.40 -1.48
N ILE A 66 -9.27 12.40 -1.03
CA ILE A 66 -9.17 13.68 -1.72
C ILE A 66 -8.50 13.59 -3.10
N ASP A 67 -7.76 12.51 -3.35
CA ASP A 67 -7.06 12.34 -4.62
C ASP A 67 -7.94 11.73 -5.71
N PHE A 68 -9.15 11.34 -5.39
CA PHE A 68 -10.03 10.63 -6.33
C PHE A 68 -11.38 11.32 -6.43
N ASP A 69 -11.93 11.31 -7.65
CA ASP A 69 -13.26 11.83 -7.90
C ASP A 69 -14.28 10.73 -7.60
N LEU A 70 -14.95 10.84 -6.46
CA LEU A 70 -15.86 9.81 -5.98
C LEU A 70 -17.16 9.71 -6.81
N SER A 71 -17.39 10.66 -7.72
CA SER A 71 -18.55 10.60 -8.63
C SER A 71 -18.29 9.71 -9.83
N LYS A 72 -17.06 9.23 -10.01
CA LYS A 72 -16.66 8.40 -11.14
C LYS A 72 -16.21 7.02 -10.65
N PRO A 73 -16.21 6.01 -11.55
CA PRO A 73 -15.66 4.71 -11.19
C PRO A 73 -14.22 4.83 -10.70
N PHE A 74 -13.88 4.02 -9.73
CA PHE A 74 -12.54 4.05 -9.16
C PHE A 74 -11.52 3.59 -10.20
N PRO A 75 -10.52 4.42 -10.53
CA PRO A 75 -9.64 4.13 -11.68
C PRO A 75 -8.68 2.97 -11.48
N LEU A 76 -8.45 2.54 -10.23
CA LEU A 76 -7.46 1.49 -9.93
C LEU A 76 -8.05 0.10 -9.78
N VAL A 77 -9.37 -0.06 -9.99
CA VAL A 77 -10.04 -1.34 -9.75
C VAL A 77 -9.44 -2.47 -10.57
N GLU A 78 -9.26 -2.24 -11.87
CA GLU A 78 -8.71 -3.29 -12.74
C GLU A 78 -7.27 -3.63 -12.38
N GLN A 79 -6.46 -2.63 -12.08
CA GLN A 79 -5.08 -2.84 -11.68
C GLN A 79 -5.00 -3.66 -10.40
N PHE A 80 -5.86 -3.36 -9.42
CA PHE A 80 -5.90 -4.11 -8.19
C PHE A 80 -6.35 -5.56 -8.42
N ARG A 81 -7.39 -5.73 -9.24
CA ARG A 81 -7.88 -7.08 -9.56
C ARG A 81 -6.81 -7.92 -10.23
N GLU A 82 -6.09 -7.35 -11.18
CA GLU A 82 -5.05 -8.05 -11.92
C GLU A 82 -3.87 -8.46 -11.01
N ASN A 83 -3.65 -7.73 -9.94
CA ASN A 83 -2.52 -7.96 -9.04
C ASN A 83 -2.91 -8.60 -7.73
N GLY A 84 -4.16 -9.06 -7.61
CA GLY A 84 -4.59 -9.77 -6.41
C GLY A 84 -4.74 -8.91 -5.17
N ILE A 85 -4.92 -7.60 -5.33
CA ILE A 85 -5.16 -6.69 -4.22
C ILE A 85 -6.66 -6.58 -4.03
N ASP A 86 -7.16 -7.09 -2.92
CA ASP A 86 -8.59 -7.16 -2.65
C ASP A 86 -9.03 -6.27 -1.49
N SER A 87 -8.10 -5.57 -0.87
CA SER A 87 -8.41 -4.71 0.28
C SER A 87 -7.68 -3.39 0.14
N VAL A 88 -8.37 -2.31 0.45
CA VAL A 88 -7.77 -0.98 0.48
C VAL A 88 -8.23 -0.27 1.74
N LEU A 89 -7.44 0.68 2.22
CA LEU A 89 -7.82 1.54 3.32
C LEU A 89 -7.95 2.96 2.80
N VAL A 90 -9.16 3.51 2.87
CA VAL A 90 -9.42 4.86 2.40
C VAL A 90 -9.29 5.81 3.57
N ILE A 91 -8.41 6.79 3.42
CA ILE A 91 -8.19 7.82 4.44
C ILE A 91 -9.00 9.05 4.04
N ALA A 92 -9.93 9.43 4.90
CA ALA A 92 -10.79 10.60 4.67
C ALA A 92 -10.38 11.71 5.62
N GLY A 93 -10.79 12.94 5.29
CA GLY A 93 -10.56 14.09 6.16
C GLY A 93 -9.19 14.74 6.01
N ASP A 94 -8.40 14.31 5.04
CA ASP A 94 -7.11 14.93 4.76
C ASP A 94 -7.29 16.36 4.26
N GLN A 95 -6.32 17.21 4.59
CA GLN A 95 -6.23 18.51 3.98
C GLN A 95 -5.63 18.36 2.58
N PRO A 96 -6.05 19.20 1.61
CA PRO A 96 -5.38 19.22 0.32
C PRO A 96 -3.89 19.49 0.51
N GLN A 97 -3.08 18.73 -0.23
CA GLN A 97 -1.63 18.86 -0.10
C GLN A 97 -1.09 19.90 -1.07
N ASP A 98 -1.57 21.07 -0.94
CA ASP A 98 -1.05 22.22 -1.66
C ASP A 98 0.06 22.89 -0.88
N MET A 99 0.37 22.33 0.23
CA MET A 99 1.39 22.86 1.11
C MET A 99 2.76 22.52 0.59
#